data_3e1f9550904d156f2da49ef26ecf0c0f
#
_entry.id   3e1f9550904d156f2da49ef26ecf0c0f
#
_cell.length_a   1.000
_cell.length_b   1.000
_cell.length_c   1.000
_cell.angle_alpha   90.00
_cell.angle_beta   90.00
_cell.angle_gamma   90.00
#
_symmetry.space_group_name_H-M   'P 1'
#
loop_
_entity.id
_entity.type
_entity.pdbx_description
1 polymer ?
#
loop_
_entity_poly.entity_id
_entity_poly.type
_entity_poly.pdbx_seq_one_letter_code
_entity_poly.pdbx_strand_id
1 'polypeptide(L)'
;MIKVLFICHGNVCRSPMAEFVMKDMAAKAGAGERFVIDSAATSTEELGNPVYPPARRELTAHGVVCGPHTARQMTRADYDKYDLLIGMDSANIRNMTRICSGDPAGKIHRLLDYTARPGDVADPWYTGDFSTTWRDVAEGCRGLLKAVTSQAM
;
A
#
# COMPACT_ATOMS: atom_id res chain seq x y z
N MET A 1 0.22 1.74 18.55
CA MET A 1 0.77 1.20 17.29
C MET A 1 -0.24 1.40 16.17
N ILE A 2 0.20 1.89 15.06
CA ILE A 2 -0.65 2.16 13.89
C ILE A 2 -0.51 1.01 12.90
N LYS A 3 -1.61 0.38 12.54
CA LYS A 3 -1.63 -0.79 11.65
C LYS A 3 -2.20 -0.40 10.29
N VAL A 4 -1.37 -0.51 9.25
CA VAL A 4 -1.71 -0.10 7.88
C VAL A 4 -1.63 -1.31 6.94
N LEU A 5 -2.67 -1.51 6.14
CA LEU A 5 -2.69 -2.53 5.10
C LEU A 5 -2.83 -1.85 3.73
N PHE A 6 -1.80 -2.01 2.89
CA PHE A 6 -1.84 -1.52 1.52
C PHE A 6 -2.45 -2.57 0.59
N ILE A 7 -3.30 -2.13 -0.33
CA ILE A 7 -4.09 -3.04 -1.16
C ILE A 7 -4.04 -2.63 -2.63
N CYS A 8 -3.81 -3.61 -3.51
CA CYS A 8 -3.99 -3.45 -4.94
C CYS A 8 -4.64 -4.70 -5.51
N HIS A 9 -4.76 -4.80 -6.82
CA HIS A 9 -5.45 -5.93 -7.44
C HIS A 9 -4.76 -7.27 -7.17
N GLY A 10 -3.46 -7.38 -7.45
CA GLY A 10 -2.73 -8.66 -7.39
C GLY A 10 -1.78 -8.83 -6.21
N ASN A 11 -1.45 -7.77 -5.50
CA ASN A 11 -0.47 -7.79 -4.39
C ASN A 11 0.94 -8.24 -4.82
N VAL A 12 1.34 -7.90 -6.04
CA VAL A 12 2.69 -8.19 -6.55
C VAL A 12 3.46 -6.95 -7.02
N CYS A 13 2.78 -5.83 -7.27
CA CYS A 13 3.41 -4.59 -7.75
C CYS A 13 3.18 -3.43 -6.78
N ARG A 14 2.03 -2.72 -6.90
CA ARG A 14 1.78 -1.47 -6.20
C ARG A 14 1.73 -1.60 -4.70
N SER A 15 0.95 -2.54 -4.17
CA SER A 15 0.79 -2.68 -2.72
C SER A 15 2.05 -3.15 -2.02
N PRO A 16 2.83 -4.12 -2.54
CA PRO A 16 4.10 -4.43 -1.90
C PRO A 16 5.12 -3.31 -2.04
N MET A 17 5.14 -2.57 -3.16
CA MET A 17 6.00 -1.38 -3.26
C MET A 17 5.67 -0.37 -2.15
N ALA A 18 4.38 -0.09 -1.92
CA ALA A 18 3.95 0.82 -0.86
C ALA A 18 4.34 0.29 0.52
N GLU A 19 4.18 -0.99 0.75
CA GLU A 19 4.57 -1.63 2.01
C GLU A 19 6.04 -1.38 2.32
N PHE A 20 6.94 -1.69 1.38
CA PHE A 20 8.38 -1.57 1.63
C PHE A 20 8.86 -0.12 1.65
N VAL A 21 8.27 0.75 0.83
CA VAL A 21 8.55 2.19 0.87
C VAL A 21 8.14 2.78 2.22
N MET A 22 6.95 2.46 2.71
CA MET A 22 6.47 2.98 4.00
C MET A 22 7.32 2.48 5.16
N LYS A 23 7.70 1.20 5.15
CA LYS A 23 8.61 0.64 6.16
C LYS A 23 9.94 1.37 6.18
N ASP A 24 10.51 1.65 5.01
CA ASP A 24 11.78 2.37 4.88
C ASP A 24 11.66 3.80 5.41
N MET A 25 10.61 4.51 5.02
CA MET A 25 10.38 5.89 5.46
C MET A 25 10.14 5.98 6.96
N ALA A 26 9.34 5.08 7.52
CA ALA A 26 9.08 5.04 8.96
C ALA A 26 10.35 4.77 9.75
N ALA A 27 11.19 3.84 9.29
CA ALA A 27 12.47 3.53 9.93
C ALA A 27 13.42 4.73 9.91
N LYS A 28 13.53 5.42 8.77
CA LYS A 28 14.39 6.61 8.62
C LYS A 28 13.91 7.78 9.48
N ALA A 29 12.60 7.85 9.73
CA ALA A 29 12.03 8.87 10.61
C ALA A 29 12.11 8.51 12.10
N GLY A 30 12.70 7.36 12.43
CA GLY A 30 12.77 6.89 13.82
C GLY A 30 11.44 6.40 14.38
N ALA A 31 10.48 6.08 13.51
CA ALA A 31 9.10 5.72 13.89
C ALA A 31 8.74 4.27 13.55
N GLY A 32 9.73 3.45 13.14
CA GLY A 32 9.45 2.09 12.68
C GLY A 32 8.69 1.23 13.68
N GLU A 33 8.97 1.37 14.96
CA GLU A 33 8.33 0.60 16.02
C GLU A 33 6.88 1.02 16.28
N ARG A 34 6.45 2.15 15.72
CA ARG A 34 5.08 2.66 15.90
C ARG A 34 4.11 2.10 14.85
N PHE A 35 4.60 1.33 13.89
CA PHE A 35 3.80 0.84 12.77
C PHE A 35 3.85 -0.67 12.62
N VAL A 36 2.70 -1.24 12.22
CA VAL A 36 2.61 -2.53 11.56
C VAL A 36 2.17 -2.24 10.14
N ILE A 37 2.96 -2.64 9.15
CA ILE A 37 2.72 -2.33 7.75
C ILE A 37 2.72 -3.62 6.95
N ASP A 38 1.62 -3.91 6.29
CA ASP A 38 1.44 -5.12 5.49
C ASP A 38 0.77 -4.77 4.15
N SER A 39 0.61 -5.75 3.28
CA SER A 39 -0.09 -5.59 2.02
C SER A 39 -0.89 -6.84 1.66
N ALA A 40 -1.91 -6.66 0.82
CA ALA A 40 -2.77 -7.74 0.35
C ALA A 40 -3.41 -7.38 -1.01
N ALA A 41 -4.08 -8.35 -1.61
CA ALA A 41 -4.77 -8.22 -2.89
C ALA A 41 -6.28 -8.20 -2.71
N THR A 42 -6.99 -7.56 -3.65
CA THR A 42 -8.45 -7.76 -3.75
C THR A 42 -8.79 -9.04 -4.51
N SER A 43 -7.91 -9.51 -5.39
CA SER A 43 -8.14 -10.70 -6.22
C SER A 43 -7.35 -11.91 -5.75
N THR A 44 -7.61 -13.06 -6.37
CA THR A 44 -6.89 -14.31 -6.12
C THR A 44 -5.93 -14.66 -7.25
N GLU A 45 -5.73 -13.76 -8.24
CA GLU A 45 -4.99 -14.07 -9.47
C GLU A 45 -3.52 -14.40 -9.22
N GLU A 46 -2.90 -13.79 -8.22
CA GLU A 46 -1.46 -13.91 -7.95
C GLU A 46 -1.14 -14.55 -6.61
N LEU A 47 -2.09 -15.26 -6.00
CA LEU A 47 -1.88 -15.87 -4.68
C LEU A 47 -0.59 -16.70 -4.64
N GLY A 48 0.20 -16.48 -3.60
CA GLY A 48 1.44 -17.22 -3.38
C GLY A 48 2.65 -16.67 -4.13
N ASN A 49 2.47 -15.70 -5.03
CA ASN A 49 3.57 -15.16 -5.81
C ASN A 49 4.38 -14.10 -5.06
N PRO A 50 5.70 -14.00 -5.34
CA PRO A 50 6.56 -12.98 -4.76
C PRO A 50 6.33 -11.62 -5.43
N VAL A 51 7.04 -10.59 -4.97
CA VAL A 51 7.05 -9.29 -5.64
C VAL A 51 7.48 -9.48 -7.10
N TYR A 52 6.72 -8.87 -8.01
CA TYR A 52 7.00 -8.92 -9.44
C TYR A 52 8.41 -8.35 -9.71
N PRO A 53 9.26 -9.02 -10.52
CA PRO A 53 10.66 -8.62 -10.66
C PRO A 53 10.89 -7.14 -11.04
N PRO A 54 10.16 -6.53 -11.99
CA PRO A 54 10.34 -5.09 -12.26
C PRO A 54 10.04 -4.20 -11.06
N ALA A 55 9.06 -4.55 -10.22
CA ALA A 55 8.76 -3.79 -9.00
C ALA A 55 9.89 -3.91 -7.99
N ARG A 56 10.45 -5.12 -7.83
CA ARG A 56 11.60 -5.35 -6.96
C ARG A 56 12.81 -4.55 -7.44
N ARG A 57 13.08 -4.54 -8.74
CA ARG A 57 14.20 -3.77 -9.30
C ARG A 57 14.03 -2.27 -9.05
N GLU A 58 12.81 -1.75 -9.14
CA GLU A 58 12.54 -0.34 -8.89
C GLU A 58 12.80 0.03 -7.43
N LEU A 59 12.36 -0.81 -6.49
CA LEU A 59 12.67 -0.63 -5.06
C LEU A 59 14.17 -0.59 -4.83
N THR A 60 14.90 -1.56 -5.37
CA THR A 60 16.36 -1.67 -5.22
C THR A 60 17.07 -0.45 -5.81
N ALA A 61 16.61 0.03 -6.98
CA ALA A 61 17.20 1.21 -7.63
C ALA A 61 17.11 2.47 -6.77
N HIS A 62 16.12 2.55 -5.89
CA HIS A 62 15.92 3.67 -4.97
C HIS A 62 16.45 3.38 -3.55
N GLY A 63 17.20 2.30 -3.38
CA GLY A 63 17.81 1.96 -2.09
C GLY A 63 16.84 1.43 -1.04
N VAL A 64 15.66 0.97 -1.45
CA VAL A 64 14.67 0.39 -0.54
C VAL A 64 14.82 -1.13 -0.53
N VAL A 65 14.97 -1.69 0.67
CA VAL A 65 15.07 -3.14 0.83
C VAL A 65 13.72 -3.78 0.53
N CYS A 66 13.71 -4.69 -0.45
CA CYS A 66 12.54 -5.51 -0.75
C CYS A 66 12.66 -6.80 0.05
N GLY A 67 11.94 -6.87 1.17
CA GLY A 67 11.94 -8.06 2.01
C GLY A 67 11.16 -9.22 1.41
N PRO A 68 11.09 -10.35 2.13
CA PRO A 68 10.25 -11.48 1.71
C PRO A 68 8.79 -11.06 1.58
N HIS A 69 8.14 -11.58 0.54
CA HIS A 69 6.73 -11.25 0.30
C HIS A 69 6.05 -12.40 -0.43
N THR A 70 4.83 -12.70 -0.02
CA THR A 70 3.96 -13.66 -0.66
C THR A 70 2.57 -13.03 -0.81
N ALA A 71 2.06 -12.94 -2.04
CA ALA A 71 0.76 -12.34 -2.30
C ALA A 71 -0.34 -13.12 -1.57
N ARG A 72 -1.23 -12.38 -0.86
CA ARG A 72 -2.41 -12.94 -0.22
C ARG A 72 -3.64 -12.09 -0.53
N GLN A 73 -4.81 -12.68 -0.45
CA GLN A 73 -6.05 -11.92 -0.61
C GLN A 73 -6.48 -11.32 0.73
N MET A 74 -6.93 -10.06 0.71
CA MET A 74 -7.54 -9.46 1.90
C MET A 74 -8.86 -10.15 2.22
N THR A 75 -9.22 -10.16 3.48
CA THR A 75 -10.47 -10.72 3.98
C THR A 75 -11.24 -9.67 4.79
N ARG A 76 -12.50 -9.94 5.08
CA ARG A 76 -13.30 -9.07 5.93
C ARG A 76 -12.66 -8.88 7.32
N ALA A 77 -11.97 -9.88 7.84
CA ALA A 77 -11.28 -9.81 9.14
C ALA A 77 -10.19 -8.73 9.15
N ASP A 78 -9.59 -8.41 8.00
CA ASP A 78 -8.59 -7.35 7.90
C ASP A 78 -9.16 -5.98 8.28
N TYR A 79 -10.45 -5.76 8.06
CA TYR A 79 -11.10 -4.49 8.41
C TYR A 79 -11.01 -4.22 9.92
N ASP A 80 -11.17 -5.22 10.74
CA ASP A 80 -11.09 -5.05 12.20
C ASP A 80 -9.64 -5.04 12.69
N LYS A 81 -8.74 -5.71 11.98
CA LYS A 81 -7.34 -5.85 12.39
C LYS A 81 -6.51 -4.58 12.13
N TYR A 82 -6.75 -3.89 11.01
CA TYR A 82 -5.95 -2.73 10.62
C TYR A 82 -6.69 -1.43 10.90
N ASP A 83 -5.92 -0.37 11.21
CA ASP A 83 -6.46 0.96 11.44
C ASP A 83 -6.76 1.68 10.12
N LEU A 84 -5.94 1.42 9.09
CA LEU A 84 -6.08 2.01 7.77
C LEU A 84 -5.94 0.94 6.70
N LEU A 85 -6.84 0.98 5.72
CA LEU A 85 -6.86 0.10 4.55
C LEU A 85 -6.70 1.00 3.32
N ILE A 86 -5.52 0.96 2.70
CA ILE A 86 -5.13 1.93 1.69
C ILE A 86 -5.05 1.27 0.32
N GLY A 87 -5.99 1.61 -0.56
CA GLY A 87 -6.01 1.16 -1.95
C GLY A 87 -5.21 2.08 -2.86
N MET A 88 -4.88 1.59 -4.04
CA MET A 88 -4.07 2.33 -5.01
C MET A 88 -4.93 3.12 -6.01
N ASP A 89 -6.12 2.62 -6.33
CA ASP A 89 -7.00 3.23 -7.30
C ASP A 89 -8.48 3.05 -6.93
N SER A 90 -9.35 3.69 -7.69
CA SER A 90 -10.80 3.66 -7.42
C SER A 90 -11.39 2.25 -7.53
N ALA A 91 -10.85 1.42 -8.43
CA ALA A 91 -11.30 0.03 -8.55
C ALA A 91 -10.94 -0.77 -7.30
N ASN A 92 -9.75 -0.54 -6.74
CA ASN A 92 -9.36 -1.15 -5.46
C ASN A 92 -10.35 -0.75 -4.37
N ILE A 93 -10.69 0.53 -4.26
CA ILE A 93 -11.61 1.03 -3.24
C ILE A 93 -12.97 0.34 -3.34
N ARG A 94 -13.52 0.22 -4.55
CA ARG A 94 -14.81 -0.48 -4.76
C ARG A 94 -14.74 -1.93 -4.29
N ASN A 95 -13.68 -2.64 -4.68
CA ASN A 95 -13.52 -4.05 -4.32
C ASN A 95 -13.26 -4.24 -2.83
N MET A 96 -12.45 -3.37 -2.23
CA MET A 96 -12.20 -3.38 -0.78
C MET A 96 -13.50 -3.16 0.01
N THR A 97 -14.29 -2.19 -0.39
CA THR A 97 -15.56 -1.87 0.26
C THR A 97 -16.52 -3.06 0.17
N ARG A 98 -16.55 -3.73 -0.98
CA ARG A 98 -17.37 -4.94 -1.16
C ARG A 98 -16.92 -6.07 -0.25
N ILE A 99 -15.60 -6.35 -0.19
CA ILE A 99 -15.03 -7.41 0.66
C ILE A 99 -15.34 -7.15 2.13
N CYS A 100 -15.23 -5.90 2.56
CA CYS A 100 -15.45 -5.50 3.95
C CYS A 100 -16.92 -5.28 4.30
N SER A 101 -17.83 -5.39 3.33
CA SER A 101 -19.28 -5.12 3.50
C SER A 101 -19.56 -3.69 3.95
N GLY A 102 -18.79 -2.73 3.43
CA GLY A 102 -18.91 -1.31 3.74
C GLY A 102 -17.67 -0.75 4.41
N ASP A 103 -17.77 0.50 4.88
CA ASP A 103 -16.68 1.20 5.59
C ASP A 103 -17.25 2.04 6.74
N PRO A 104 -17.87 1.40 7.75
CA PRO A 104 -18.54 2.16 8.83
C PRO A 104 -17.56 2.98 9.67
N ALA A 105 -16.30 2.57 9.80
CA ALA A 105 -15.32 3.27 10.62
C ALA A 105 -14.46 4.26 9.84
N GLY A 106 -14.68 4.41 8.51
CA GLY A 106 -13.92 5.35 7.69
C GLY A 106 -12.45 4.98 7.53
N LYS A 107 -12.14 3.68 7.42
CA LYS A 107 -10.75 3.18 7.33
C LYS A 107 -10.21 3.09 5.91
N ILE A 108 -11.07 3.09 4.89
CA ILE A 108 -10.71 2.82 3.50
C ILE A 108 -10.41 4.13 2.76
N HIS A 109 -9.18 4.27 2.25
CA HIS A 109 -8.72 5.47 1.55
C HIS A 109 -7.84 5.10 0.36
N ARG A 110 -7.68 6.03 -0.61
CA ARG A 110 -6.68 5.90 -1.68
C ARG A 110 -5.38 6.53 -1.22
N LEU A 111 -4.27 5.94 -1.66
CA LEU A 111 -2.94 6.42 -1.26
C LEU A 111 -2.68 7.88 -1.67
N LEU A 112 -2.98 8.25 -2.93
CA LEU A 112 -2.72 9.61 -3.41
C LEU A 112 -3.68 10.66 -2.82
N ASP A 113 -4.73 10.26 -2.12
CA ASP A 113 -5.60 11.20 -1.41
C ASP A 113 -4.88 11.86 -0.22
N TYR A 114 -3.74 11.34 0.19
CA TYR A 114 -2.88 11.97 1.20
C TYR A 114 -1.89 12.98 0.61
N THR A 115 -2.02 13.33 -0.68
CA THR A 115 -1.12 14.25 -1.39
C THR A 115 -1.88 15.43 -1.96
N ALA A 116 -1.14 16.41 -2.50
CA ALA A 116 -1.72 17.54 -3.22
C ALA A 116 -2.31 17.13 -4.59
N ARG A 117 -2.09 15.88 -5.03
CA ARG A 117 -2.56 15.34 -6.31
C ARG A 117 -3.45 14.10 -6.06
N PRO A 118 -4.64 14.24 -5.42
CA PRO A 118 -5.48 13.08 -5.17
C PRO A 118 -5.86 12.37 -6.47
N GLY A 119 -5.96 11.05 -6.41
CA GLY A 119 -6.27 10.26 -7.59
C GLY A 119 -5.78 8.83 -7.48
N ASP A 120 -5.63 8.21 -8.63
CA ASP A 120 -5.23 6.81 -8.76
C ASP A 120 -3.73 6.68 -9.02
N VAL A 121 -3.11 5.66 -8.43
CA VAL A 121 -1.79 5.18 -8.85
C VAL A 121 -2.01 4.24 -10.03
N ALA A 122 -1.46 4.58 -11.20
CA ALA A 122 -1.61 3.74 -12.39
C ALA A 122 -0.99 2.36 -12.18
N ASP A 123 -1.63 1.33 -12.74
CA ASP A 123 -1.16 -0.04 -12.59
C ASP A 123 -0.01 -0.30 -13.57
N PRO A 124 1.23 -0.52 -13.06
CA PRO A 124 2.40 -0.71 -13.91
C PRO A 124 2.38 -2.05 -14.65
N TRP A 125 1.53 -2.99 -14.24
CA TRP A 125 1.31 -4.22 -14.99
C TRP A 125 0.84 -3.93 -16.41
N TYR A 126 0.00 -2.90 -16.57
CA TYR A 126 -0.54 -2.49 -17.88
C TYR A 126 0.30 -1.41 -18.55
N THR A 127 0.83 -0.44 -17.80
CA THR A 127 1.59 0.68 -18.38
C THR A 127 3.04 0.32 -18.65
N GLY A 128 3.63 -0.62 -17.91
CA GLY A 128 5.05 -0.92 -17.94
C GLY A 128 5.92 0.15 -17.27
N ASP A 129 5.32 1.21 -16.72
CA ASP A 129 6.06 2.36 -16.18
C ASP A 129 6.17 2.27 -14.65
N PHE A 130 7.16 1.51 -14.19
CA PHE A 130 7.42 1.32 -12.77
C PHE A 130 8.04 2.55 -12.11
N SER A 131 8.71 3.43 -12.85
CA SER A 131 9.28 4.64 -12.26
C SER A 131 8.20 5.66 -11.91
N THR A 132 7.16 5.79 -12.72
CA THR A 132 6.00 6.63 -12.37
C THR A 132 5.26 6.06 -11.16
N THR A 133 5.09 4.74 -11.11
CA THR A 133 4.47 4.06 -9.96
C THR A 133 5.30 4.33 -8.69
N TRP A 134 6.61 4.19 -8.76
CA TRP A 134 7.50 4.52 -7.64
C TRP A 134 7.29 5.94 -7.15
N ARG A 135 7.30 6.91 -8.06
CA ARG A 135 7.13 8.32 -7.71
C ARG A 135 5.80 8.56 -6.99
N ASP A 136 4.72 8.00 -7.51
CA ASP A 136 3.38 8.17 -6.92
C ASP A 136 3.27 7.47 -5.56
N VAL A 137 3.81 6.25 -5.46
CA VAL A 137 3.82 5.49 -4.22
C VAL A 137 4.65 6.22 -3.16
N ALA A 138 5.84 6.71 -3.52
CA ALA A 138 6.70 7.42 -2.59
C ALA A 138 6.05 8.72 -2.10
N GLU A 139 5.43 9.48 -3.00
CA GLU A 139 4.70 10.70 -2.63
C GLU A 139 3.54 10.39 -1.71
N GLY A 140 2.75 9.36 -2.04
CA GLY A 140 1.61 8.94 -1.22
C GLY A 140 2.03 8.47 0.16
N CYS A 141 3.08 7.68 0.25
CA CYS A 141 3.61 7.21 1.54
C CYS A 141 4.13 8.36 2.41
N ARG A 142 4.79 9.36 1.82
CA ARG A 142 5.21 10.54 2.56
C ARG A 142 4.01 11.29 3.13
N GLY A 143 2.97 11.48 2.34
CA GLY A 143 1.75 12.14 2.77
C GLY A 143 1.03 11.37 3.86
N LEU A 144 0.94 10.05 3.72
CA LEU A 144 0.33 9.17 4.70
C LEU A 144 1.10 9.20 6.02
N LEU A 145 2.42 9.06 5.97
CA LEU A 145 3.26 9.09 7.17
C LEU A 145 3.09 10.41 7.92
N LYS A 146 3.10 11.52 7.20
CA LYS A 146 2.89 12.84 7.79
C LYS A 146 1.51 12.96 8.45
N ALA A 147 0.46 12.48 7.78
CA ALA A 147 -0.90 12.56 8.29
C ALA A 147 -1.06 11.76 9.60
N VAL A 148 -0.56 10.52 9.64
CA VAL A 148 -0.73 9.66 10.81
C VAL A 148 0.18 10.05 11.97
N THR A 149 1.38 10.56 11.71
CA THR A 149 2.27 11.04 12.79
C THR A 149 1.79 12.34 13.38
N SER A 150 1.22 13.23 12.57
CA SER A 150 0.62 14.48 13.08
C SER A 150 -0.58 14.22 13.97
N GLN A 151 -1.40 13.20 13.64
CA GLN A 151 -2.56 12.83 14.46
C GLN A 151 -2.16 12.15 15.76
N ALA A 152 -1.00 11.49 15.79
CA ALA A 152 -0.51 10.77 16.97
C ALA A 152 0.12 11.68 18.02
N MET A 153 0.29 12.95 17.68
CA MET A 153 0.80 13.98 18.60
C MET A 153 -0.34 14.83 19.12
#